data_c9c542ecb9607961d79903cdca4e373e
#
_entry.id   c9c542ecb9607961d79903cdca4e373e
#
_cell.length_a   1.000
_cell.length_b   1.000
_cell.length_c   1.000
_cell.angle_alpha   90.00
_cell.angle_beta   90.00
_cell.angle_gamma   90.00
#
_symmetry.space_group_name_H-M   'P 1'
#
loop_
_entity.id
_entity.type
_entity.pdbx_description
1 polymer ?
#
loop_
_entity_poly.entity_id
_entity_poly.type
_entity_poly.pdbx_seq_one_letter_code
_entity_poly.pdbx_strand_id
1 'polypeptide(L)'
;AERLASPEFKKHLGEGAVGVACIPKALYQKAGVLMNDTVDILLLGAGGREHALLTKLQESPRAGKIYVAPGNGGMAAQAEIAPIDQNNPDEVVAFAKEKGINLVVIGPEAPLVVGVADAVRQAGIACFGPNQNAAQMEGSKAFAKGVMERANVPTAAWKSFTDQASCEAYVRHIGAPVVVKADGLAAGKGVIVATELEQALEGVRECFSGHFGDAGATVVVEEFLEGPECSLLALTDGTYVVPLATAQDHKRAYDDDKGPNTGGMGVYSPVPFVTNEELFQMIAIEQRVVDQLKKEGINYSGCLYGGFMLTKDGPKVLEFNARFGDPETQVVLPRLQGDLVSILMACDNGTLRHQQVSWSDTVAVSVVLASAGYPGSYEKGKEITGIEAAQQLEGVSVYHAGTAQTEDGKIVTAGGRVLNVTALAPTFEEARARAYEACDLINFEGKQLRHDIGLKALQGRPEK
;
A
#
# COMPACT_ATOMS: atom_id res chain seq x y z
N ALA A 1 9.82 -8.37 23.17
CA ALA A 1 10.16 -7.22 24.02
C ALA A 1 11.68 -6.98 24.09
N GLU A 2 12.49 -7.99 24.41
CA GLU A 2 13.96 -7.83 24.49
C GLU A 2 14.61 -7.46 23.15
N ARG A 3 14.14 -8.01 22.01
CA ARG A 3 14.64 -7.67 20.66
C ARG A 3 14.31 -6.22 20.26
N LEU A 4 13.14 -5.71 20.65
CA LEU A 4 12.68 -4.34 20.37
C LEU A 4 13.39 -3.29 21.24
N ALA A 5 13.98 -3.71 22.36
CA ALA A 5 14.75 -2.85 23.24
C ALA A 5 16.26 -2.83 22.89
N SER A 6 16.70 -3.61 21.90
CA SER A 6 18.12 -3.68 21.55
C SER A 6 18.63 -2.34 21.01
N PRO A 7 19.90 -1.97 21.32
CA PRO A 7 20.52 -0.76 20.77
C PRO A 7 20.51 -0.70 19.26
N GLU A 8 20.59 -1.86 18.59
CA GLU A 8 20.54 -2.00 17.13
C GLU A 8 19.15 -1.63 16.57
N PHE A 9 18.08 -2.06 17.23
CA PHE A 9 16.71 -1.75 16.80
C PHE A 9 16.38 -0.27 17.02
N LYS A 10 16.84 0.33 18.13
CA LYS A 10 16.70 1.78 18.40
C LYS A 10 17.46 2.63 17.35
N LYS A 11 18.61 2.15 16.88
CA LYS A 11 19.41 2.83 15.86
C LYS A 11 18.68 2.89 14.49
N HIS A 12 17.82 1.93 14.18
CA HIS A 12 16.99 1.92 12.97
C HIS A 12 15.81 2.89 13.04
N LEU A 13 15.47 3.40 14.23
CA LEU A 13 14.33 4.28 14.47
C LEU A 13 14.69 5.77 14.54
N GLY A 14 15.95 6.16 14.27
CA GLY A 14 16.27 7.55 13.99
C GLY A 14 16.66 8.43 15.16
N GLU A 15 17.15 7.92 16.28
CA GLU A 15 17.93 8.74 17.21
C GLU A 15 19.34 8.95 16.64
N GLY A 16 19.54 10.06 15.92
CA GLY A 16 20.85 10.50 15.44
C GLY A 16 21.14 10.18 13.97
N ALA A 17 20.25 10.53 13.07
CA ALA A 17 20.53 10.52 11.64
C ALA A 17 21.61 11.54 11.31
N VAL A 18 22.85 11.08 11.25
CA VAL A 18 23.88 11.78 10.48
C VAL A 18 23.52 11.58 9.02
N GLY A 19 23.15 12.66 8.33
CA GLY A 19 22.71 12.63 6.95
C GLY A 19 23.73 11.95 6.06
N VAL A 20 23.37 10.80 5.51
CA VAL A 20 24.06 10.23 4.36
C VAL A 20 23.38 10.84 3.13
N ALA A 21 24.04 11.84 2.56
CA ALA A 21 23.62 12.43 1.31
C ALA A 21 23.46 11.33 0.26
N CYS A 22 22.39 11.37 -0.51
CA CYS A 22 22.17 10.50 -1.67
C CYS A 22 23.37 10.69 -2.61
N ILE A 23 24.25 9.70 -2.71
CA ILE A 23 25.45 9.79 -3.55
C ILE A 23 25.00 9.54 -4.99
N PRO A 24 25.14 10.51 -5.91
CA PRO A 24 24.75 10.33 -7.31
C PRO A 24 25.45 9.13 -7.95
N LYS A 25 24.75 8.40 -8.84
CA LYS A 25 25.25 7.24 -9.58
C LYS A 25 26.66 7.44 -10.15
N ALA A 26 26.98 8.66 -10.61
CA ALA A 26 28.30 9.04 -11.13
C ALA A 26 29.43 9.01 -10.08
N LEU A 27 29.13 9.11 -8.79
CA LEU A 27 30.13 9.04 -7.72
C LEU A 27 30.44 7.59 -7.30
N TYR A 28 29.48 6.67 -7.39
CA TYR A 28 29.71 5.24 -7.21
C TYR A 28 30.64 4.69 -8.31
N GLN A 29 30.49 5.16 -9.56
CA GLN A 29 31.37 4.81 -10.67
C GLN A 29 32.83 5.28 -10.47
N LYS A 30 33.03 6.45 -9.81
CA LYS A 30 34.37 6.96 -9.47
C LYS A 30 35.03 6.27 -8.29
N ALA A 31 34.25 5.64 -7.39
CA ALA A 31 34.77 5.00 -6.19
C ALA A 31 35.27 3.56 -6.43
N GLY A 32 35.22 3.03 -7.67
CA GLY A 32 35.71 1.68 -7.99
C GLY A 32 34.93 0.55 -7.30
N VAL A 33 33.71 0.82 -6.83
CA VAL A 33 32.78 -0.21 -6.38
C VAL A 33 32.43 -1.02 -7.62
N LEU A 34 32.84 -2.28 -7.63
CA LEU A 34 32.62 -3.20 -8.74
C LEU A 34 31.13 -3.26 -9.09
N MET A 35 30.77 -2.64 -10.23
CA MET A 35 29.40 -2.62 -10.79
C MET A 35 29.07 -3.93 -11.49
N ASN A 36 29.31 -5.07 -10.82
CA ASN A 36 29.02 -6.38 -11.40
C ASN A 36 27.66 -6.96 -11.03
N ASP A 37 26.79 -6.18 -10.32
CA ASP A 37 25.50 -6.66 -9.85
C ASP A 37 24.36 -5.68 -10.19
N THR A 38 24.25 -5.31 -11.48
CA THR A 38 23.00 -4.68 -11.96
C THR A 38 21.86 -5.68 -11.91
N VAL A 39 20.70 -5.24 -11.43
CA VAL A 39 19.51 -6.04 -11.24
C VAL A 39 18.48 -5.63 -12.29
N ASP A 40 18.22 -6.50 -13.26
CA ASP A 40 17.11 -6.32 -14.21
C ASP A 40 15.81 -6.72 -13.53
N ILE A 41 14.79 -5.86 -13.64
CA ILE A 41 13.59 -5.91 -12.82
C ILE A 41 12.34 -6.05 -13.69
N LEU A 42 11.41 -6.91 -13.27
CA LEU A 42 10.04 -6.94 -13.76
C LEU A 42 9.11 -6.48 -12.65
N LEU A 43 8.47 -5.32 -12.84
CA LEU A 43 7.47 -4.77 -11.93
C LEU A 43 6.07 -5.11 -12.43
N LEU A 44 5.29 -5.82 -11.62
CA LEU A 44 3.90 -6.17 -11.92
C LEU A 44 2.96 -5.14 -11.31
N GLY A 45 2.02 -4.64 -12.11
CA GLY A 45 0.98 -3.70 -11.73
C GLY A 45 0.86 -2.48 -12.64
N ALA A 46 -0.16 -1.68 -12.43
CA ALA A 46 -0.51 -0.54 -13.28
C ALA A 46 -0.98 0.69 -12.48
N GLY A 47 -1.00 0.63 -11.16
CA GLY A 47 -1.52 1.70 -10.30
C GLY A 47 -0.52 2.81 -9.99
N GLY A 48 -0.97 3.80 -9.25
CA GLY A 48 -0.10 4.87 -8.73
C GLY A 48 1.00 4.34 -7.81
N ARG A 49 0.71 3.28 -7.04
CA ARG A 49 1.66 2.53 -6.25
C ARG A 49 2.80 1.98 -7.09
N GLU A 50 2.50 1.32 -8.20
CA GLU A 50 3.53 0.77 -9.07
C GLU A 50 4.33 1.86 -9.78
N HIS A 51 3.71 2.98 -10.13
CA HIS A 51 4.45 4.11 -10.68
C HIS A 51 5.41 4.73 -9.64
N ALA A 52 5.01 4.84 -8.38
CA ALA A 52 5.89 5.30 -7.30
C ALA A 52 7.03 4.29 -7.04
N LEU A 53 6.73 2.98 -7.08
CA LEU A 53 7.74 1.92 -7.01
C LEU A 53 8.74 2.03 -8.18
N LEU A 54 8.27 2.17 -9.42
CA LEU A 54 9.11 2.35 -10.59
C LEU A 54 10.06 3.52 -10.44
N THR A 55 9.52 4.69 -10.07
CA THR A 55 10.30 5.90 -9.86
C THR A 55 11.40 5.68 -8.82
N LYS A 56 11.07 5.05 -7.69
CA LYS A 56 12.05 4.79 -6.62
C LYS A 56 13.08 3.71 -6.98
N LEU A 57 12.68 2.68 -7.73
CA LEU A 57 13.62 1.67 -8.23
C LEU A 57 14.65 2.27 -9.19
N GLN A 58 14.24 3.22 -10.03
CA GLN A 58 15.14 3.92 -10.97
C GLN A 58 16.21 4.79 -10.29
N GLU A 59 15.98 5.21 -9.04
CA GLU A 59 16.99 5.93 -8.25
C GLU A 59 18.14 5.02 -7.81
N SER A 60 17.93 3.70 -7.79
CA SER A 60 18.95 2.73 -7.34
C SER A 60 20.15 2.69 -8.30
N PRO A 61 21.39 2.76 -7.78
CA PRO A 61 22.58 2.55 -8.60
C PRO A 61 22.68 1.11 -9.14
N ARG A 62 21.94 0.18 -8.54
CA ARG A 62 21.88 -1.24 -8.95
C ARG A 62 20.81 -1.52 -9.98
N ALA A 63 19.87 -0.60 -10.23
CA ALA A 63 18.83 -0.83 -11.23
C ALA A 63 19.44 -0.96 -12.63
N GLY A 64 19.20 -2.12 -13.24
CA GLY A 64 19.45 -2.40 -14.64
C GLY A 64 18.24 -1.97 -15.50
N LYS A 65 17.82 -2.83 -16.42
CA LYS A 65 16.59 -2.62 -17.17
C LYS A 65 15.37 -2.87 -16.28
N ILE A 66 14.34 -2.04 -16.44
CA ILE A 66 13.08 -2.22 -15.76
C ILE A 66 11.98 -2.44 -16.79
N TYR A 67 11.26 -3.55 -16.64
CA TYR A 67 10.06 -3.88 -17.39
C TYR A 67 8.85 -3.75 -16.48
N VAL A 68 7.68 -3.38 -17.03
CA VAL A 68 6.44 -3.27 -16.29
C VAL A 68 5.31 -4.02 -17.00
N ALA A 69 4.42 -4.66 -16.23
CA ALA A 69 3.26 -5.36 -16.78
C ALA A 69 2.03 -5.21 -15.86
N PRO A 70 0.89 -4.75 -16.36
CA PRO A 70 0.68 -4.19 -17.70
C PRO A 70 1.16 -2.74 -17.83
N GLY A 71 1.50 -2.04 -16.71
CA GLY A 71 1.85 -0.63 -16.68
C GLY A 71 0.68 0.31 -16.97
N ASN A 72 0.98 1.60 -17.09
CA ASN A 72 0.02 2.65 -17.42
C ASN A 72 0.65 3.73 -18.33
N GLY A 73 -0.12 4.74 -18.69
CA GLY A 73 0.34 5.78 -19.63
C GLY A 73 1.58 6.56 -19.18
N GLY A 74 1.80 6.72 -17.87
CA GLY A 74 3.01 7.39 -17.35
C GLY A 74 4.22 6.46 -17.28
N MET A 75 4.01 5.19 -16.94
CA MET A 75 5.08 4.21 -16.82
C MET A 75 5.67 3.84 -18.19
N ALA A 76 4.87 3.88 -19.27
CA ALA A 76 5.31 3.60 -20.62
C ALA A 76 6.41 4.55 -21.13
N ALA A 77 6.51 5.76 -20.57
CA ALA A 77 7.58 6.71 -20.89
C ALA A 77 8.88 6.44 -20.09
N GLN A 78 8.82 5.62 -19.05
CA GLN A 78 9.91 5.40 -18.09
C GLN A 78 10.48 3.98 -18.13
N ALA A 79 9.72 3.00 -18.59
CA ALA A 79 10.08 1.59 -18.60
C ALA A 79 9.49 0.87 -19.83
N GLU A 80 10.05 -0.29 -20.17
CA GLU A 80 9.54 -1.11 -21.26
C GLU A 80 8.29 -1.90 -20.79
N ILE A 81 7.20 -1.78 -21.55
CA ILE A 81 5.96 -2.52 -21.24
C ILE A 81 6.13 -3.99 -21.66
N ALA A 82 5.96 -4.90 -20.74
CA ALA A 82 5.95 -6.33 -20.99
C ALA A 82 4.54 -6.79 -21.40
N PRO A 83 4.37 -7.41 -22.57
CA PRO A 83 3.06 -7.82 -23.09
C PRO A 83 2.64 -9.18 -22.51
N ILE A 84 2.50 -9.27 -21.19
CA ILE A 84 2.14 -10.48 -20.45
C ILE A 84 0.96 -10.23 -19.50
N ASP A 85 0.20 -11.26 -19.19
CA ASP A 85 -0.76 -11.21 -18.09
C ASP A 85 -0.03 -11.40 -16.76
N GLN A 86 -0.05 -10.34 -15.94
CA GLN A 86 0.56 -10.36 -14.61
C GLN A 86 -0.02 -11.42 -13.64
N ASN A 87 -1.22 -11.91 -13.93
CA ASN A 87 -1.91 -12.94 -13.13
C ASN A 87 -1.66 -14.35 -13.66
N ASN A 88 -0.91 -14.51 -14.75
CA ASN A 88 -0.53 -15.80 -15.28
C ASN A 88 0.91 -16.16 -14.86
N PRO A 89 1.10 -17.07 -13.87
CA PRO A 89 2.44 -17.43 -13.38
C PRO A 89 3.38 -17.93 -14.48
N ASP A 90 2.86 -18.69 -15.46
CA ASP A 90 3.68 -19.25 -16.52
C ASP A 90 4.19 -18.17 -17.49
N GLU A 91 3.36 -17.19 -17.85
CA GLU A 91 3.76 -16.06 -18.69
C GLU A 91 4.80 -15.19 -17.99
N VAL A 92 4.59 -14.89 -16.72
CA VAL A 92 5.54 -14.10 -15.91
C VAL A 92 6.90 -14.80 -15.84
N VAL A 93 6.94 -16.11 -15.56
CA VAL A 93 8.17 -16.89 -15.49
C VAL A 93 8.84 -17.00 -16.84
N ALA A 94 8.09 -17.25 -17.93
CA ALA A 94 8.63 -17.34 -19.28
C ALA A 94 9.29 -16.03 -19.70
N PHE A 95 8.62 -14.89 -19.50
CA PHE A 95 9.15 -13.56 -19.79
C PHE A 95 10.39 -13.26 -18.95
N ALA A 96 10.34 -13.53 -17.65
CA ALA A 96 11.47 -13.28 -16.75
C ALA A 96 12.72 -14.08 -17.17
N LYS A 97 12.58 -15.33 -17.58
CA LYS A 97 13.69 -16.15 -18.12
C LYS A 97 14.18 -15.63 -19.47
N GLU A 98 13.28 -15.27 -20.38
CA GLU A 98 13.66 -14.75 -21.71
C GLU A 98 14.46 -13.45 -21.60
N LYS A 99 14.06 -12.56 -20.71
CA LYS A 99 14.71 -11.25 -20.54
C LYS A 99 15.86 -11.27 -19.54
N GLY A 100 16.13 -12.39 -18.86
CA GLY A 100 17.18 -12.49 -17.84
C GLY A 100 16.88 -11.66 -16.59
N ILE A 101 15.61 -11.56 -16.20
CA ILE A 101 15.18 -10.80 -15.01
C ILE A 101 15.80 -11.39 -13.74
N ASN A 102 16.35 -10.53 -12.91
CA ASN A 102 16.95 -10.90 -11.63
C ASN A 102 15.97 -10.75 -10.46
N LEU A 103 15.03 -9.80 -10.55
CA LEU A 103 14.05 -9.52 -9.51
C LEU A 103 12.67 -9.26 -10.10
N VAL A 104 11.67 -10.01 -9.64
CA VAL A 104 10.25 -9.69 -9.89
C VAL A 104 9.69 -8.95 -8.67
N VAL A 105 9.07 -7.79 -8.90
CA VAL A 105 8.41 -6.98 -7.86
C VAL A 105 6.91 -7.03 -8.10
N ILE A 106 6.16 -7.56 -7.14
CA ILE A 106 4.70 -7.70 -7.26
C ILE A 106 4.04 -6.55 -6.50
N GLY A 107 3.37 -5.66 -7.24
CA GLY A 107 2.67 -4.51 -6.68
C GLY A 107 1.29 -4.86 -6.12
N PRO A 108 0.36 -5.41 -6.94
CA PRO A 108 -1.01 -5.68 -6.53
C PRO A 108 -1.19 -7.06 -5.87
N GLU A 109 -2.33 -7.26 -5.22
CA GLU A 109 -2.69 -8.48 -4.50
C GLU A 109 -3.05 -9.65 -5.41
N ALA A 110 -3.66 -9.40 -6.57
CA ALA A 110 -4.18 -10.46 -7.44
C ALA A 110 -3.11 -11.47 -7.90
N PRO A 111 -1.93 -11.05 -8.40
CA PRO A 111 -0.86 -12.00 -8.73
C PRO A 111 -0.34 -12.80 -7.53
N LEU A 112 -0.39 -12.23 -6.32
CA LEU A 112 0.04 -12.94 -5.11
C LEU A 112 -0.90 -14.09 -4.77
N VAL A 113 -2.20 -13.84 -4.86
CA VAL A 113 -3.24 -14.84 -4.53
C VAL A 113 -3.26 -15.99 -5.53
N VAL A 114 -2.92 -15.75 -6.79
CA VAL A 114 -2.82 -16.82 -7.80
C VAL A 114 -1.45 -17.52 -7.82
N GLY A 115 -0.50 -17.15 -6.96
CA GLY A 115 0.76 -17.87 -6.76
C GLY A 115 1.90 -17.46 -7.69
N VAL A 116 1.88 -16.27 -8.28
CA VAL A 116 2.98 -15.78 -9.14
C VAL A 116 4.32 -15.77 -8.39
N ALA A 117 4.33 -15.36 -7.10
CA ALA A 117 5.56 -15.33 -6.31
C ALA A 117 6.16 -16.73 -6.12
N ASP A 118 5.31 -17.75 -5.93
CA ASP A 118 5.73 -19.13 -5.80
C ASP A 118 6.40 -19.64 -7.09
N ALA A 119 5.76 -19.39 -8.24
CA ALA A 119 6.28 -19.81 -9.54
C ALA A 119 7.62 -19.13 -9.88
N VAL A 120 7.76 -17.84 -9.60
CA VAL A 120 8.98 -17.07 -9.82
C VAL A 120 10.14 -17.63 -8.97
N ARG A 121 9.91 -17.89 -7.67
CA ARG A 121 10.92 -18.48 -6.79
C ARG A 121 11.28 -19.91 -7.17
N GLN A 122 10.30 -20.72 -7.58
CA GLN A 122 10.57 -22.08 -8.12
C GLN A 122 11.43 -22.04 -9.39
N ALA A 123 11.33 -20.97 -10.16
CA ALA A 123 12.17 -20.75 -11.34
C ALA A 123 13.59 -20.26 -11.00
N GLY A 124 13.91 -20.04 -9.72
CA GLY A 124 15.22 -19.56 -9.23
C GLY A 124 15.42 -18.05 -9.41
N ILE A 125 14.36 -17.29 -9.55
CA ILE A 125 14.38 -15.82 -9.71
C ILE A 125 13.94 -15.19 -8.40
N ALA A 126 14.64 -14.13 -7.95
CA ALA A 126 14.26 -13.40 -6.74
C ALA A 126 12.89 -12.74 -6.92
N CYS A 127 12.09 -12.74 -5.86
CA CYS A 127 10.73 -12.19 -5.90
C CYS A 127 10.42 -11.36 -4.65
N PHE A 128 10.01 -10.12 -4.84
CA PHE A 128 9.42 -9.33 -3.78
C PHE A 128 7.90 -9.45 -3.80
N GLY A 129 7.37 -10.05 -2.75
CA GLY A 129 5.95 -10.36 -2.54
C GLY A 129 5.80 -11.72 -1.84
N PRO A 130 4.82 -11.88 -0.92
CA PRO A 130 4.62 -13.14 -0.22
C PRO A 130 4.14 -14.26 -1.14
N ASN A 131 4.42 -15.50 -0.76
CA ASN A 131 3.88 -16.67 -1.42
C ASN A 131 2.37 -16.76 -1.24
N GLN A 132 1.69 -17.56 -2.06
CA GLN A 132 0.24 -17.71 -2.10
C GLN A 132 -0.38 -17.98 -0.72
N ASN A 133 0.23 -18.87 0.07
CA ASN A 133 -0.24 -19.18 1.42
C ASN A 133 -0.11 -17.99 2.38
N ALA A 134 0.95 -17.20 2.28
CA ALA A 134 1.17 -16.00 3.08
C ALA A 134 0.30 -14.82 2.61
N ALA A 135 -0.01 -14.74 1.32
CA ALA A 135 -0.92 -13.75 0.75
C ALA A 135 -2.37 -13.87 1.27
N GLN A 136 -2.72 -15.00 1.91
CA GLN A 136 -3.99 -15.15 2.62
C GLN A 136 -4.18 -14.14 3.76
N MET A 137 -3.13 -13.49 4.24
CA MET A 137 -3.25 -12.38 5.19
C MET A 137 -4.08 -11.20 4.64
N GLU A 138 -4.16 -11.05 3.32
CA GLU A 138 -5.08 -10.13 2.63
C GLU A 138 -6.24 -10.87 1.95
N GLY A 139 -5.95 -12.05 1.37
CA GLY A 139 -6.91 -12.83 0.60
C GLY A 139 -8.10 -13.38 1.42
N SER A 140 -7.94 -13.56 2.75
CA SER A 140 -9.00 -14.01 3.66
C SER A 140 -8.91 -13.27 5.00
N LYS A 141 -9.96 -12.51 5.31
CA LYS A 141 -10.08 -11.81 6.59
C LYS A 141 -10.21 -12.79 7.76
N ALA A 142 -10.92 -13.89 7.54
CA ALA A 142 -11.05 -14.95 8.53
C ALA A 142 -9.70 -15.62 8.83
N PHE A 143 -8.89 -15.90 7.81
CA PHE A 143 -7.53 -16.39 7.99
C PHE A 143 -6.67 -15.40 8.79
N ALA A 144 -6.64 -14.12 8.36
CA ALA A 144 -5.88 -13.08 9.06
C ALA A 144 -6.30 -12.92 10.52
N LYS A 145 -7.60 -12.91 10.81
CA LYS A 145 -8.13 -12.86 12.19
C LYS A 145 -7.70 -14.08 13.02
N GLY A 146 -7.73 -15.26 12.43
CA GLY A 146 -7.24 -16.48 13.08
C GLY A 146 -5.74 -16.41 13.41
N VAL A 147 -4.92 -15.88 12.51
CA VAL A 147 -3.48 -15.62 12.77
C VAL A 147 -3.31 -14.60 13.89
N MET A 148 -4.06 -13.49 13.86
CA MET A 148 -4.02 -12.46 14.92
C MET A 148 -4.36 -13.03 16.29
N GLU A 149 -5.39 -13.87 16.38
CA GLU A 149 -5.80 -14.53 17.62
C GLU A 149 -4.68 -15.42 18.17
N ARG A 150 -4.12 -16.31 17.34
CA ARG A 150 -3.00 -17.19 17.74
C ARG A 150 -1.72 -16.43 18.06
N ALA A 151 -1.50 -15.28 17.43
CA ALA A 151 -0.38 -14.35 17.72
C ALA A 151 -0.64 -13.46 18.94
N ASN A 152 -1.82 -13.53 19.56
CA ASN A 152 -2.26 -12.63 20.62
C ASN A 152 -2.12 -11.15 20.24
N VAL A 153 -2.58 -10.80 19.02
CA VAL A 153 -2.53 -9.45 18.46
C VAL A 153 -3.83 -8.70 18.76
N PRO A 154 -3.77 -7.47 19.29
CA PRO A 154 -4.96 -6.66 19.53
C PRO A 154 -5.70 -6.34 18.23
N THR A 155 -6.96 -6.72 18.15
CA THR A 155 -7.87 -6.41 17.04
C THR A 155 -9.31 -6.32 17.57
N ALA A 156 -10.25 -5.87 16.75
CA ALA A 156 -11.67 -5.88 17.06
C ALA A 156 -12.15 -7.30 17.43
N ALA A 157 -13.04 -7.43 18.39
CA ALA A 157 -13.75 -8.68 18.61
C ALA A 157 -14.50 -9.08 17.32
N TRP A 158 -14.46 -10.37 16.96
CA TRP A 158 -14.93 -10.80 15.64
C TRP A 158 -15.57 -12.18 15.65
N LYS A 159 -16.40 -12.44 14.64
CA LYS A 159 -16.94 -13.76 14.35
C LYS A 159 -17.20 -13.92 12.87
N SER A 160 -16.94 -15.11 12.32
CA SER A 160 -17.19 -15.44 10.91
C SER A 160 -18.43 -16.33 10.77
N PHE A 161 -19.11 -16.19 9.61
CA PHE A 161 -20.33 -16.90 9.28
C PHE A 161 -20.30 -17.34 7.81
N THR A 162 -20.81 -18.54 7.55
CA THR A 162 -20.97 -19.08 6.20
C THR A 162 -22.45 -19.21 5.80
N ASP A 163 -23.37 -18.80 6.68
CA ASP A 163 -24.80 -18.72 6.39
C ASP A 163 -25.42 -17.42 6.89
N GLN A 164 -26.32 -16.87 6.09
CA GLN A 164 -26.95 -15.58 6.32
C GLN A 164 -27.79 -15.57 7.62
N ALA A 165 -28.55 -16.63 7.88
CA ALA A 165 -29.49 -16.65 9.00
C ALA A 165 -28.76 -16.57 10.35
N SER A 166 -27.69 -17.36 10.53
CA SER A 166 -26.84 -17.30 11.72
C SER A 166 -26.14 -15.97 11.88
N CYS A 167 -25.69 -15.36 10.76
CA CYS A 167 -25.06 -14.05 10.77
C CYS A 167 -26.06 -12.96 11.20
N GLU A 168 -27.26 -12.92 10.61
CA GLU A 168 -28.30 -11.97 11.01
C GLU A 168 -28.72 -12.14 12.47
N ALA A 169 -28.87 -13.40 12.95
CA ALA A 169 -29.21 -13.68 14.35
C ALA A 169 -28.13 -13.13 15.30
N TYR A 170 -26.84 -13.30 14.95
CA TYR A 170 -25.74 -12.75 15.73
C TYR A 170 -25.73 -11.22 15.73
N VAL A 171 -25.90 -10.58 14.57
CA VAL A 171 -25.97 -9.11 14.45
C VAL A 171 -27.14 -8.55 15.27
N ARG A 172 -28.32 -9.20 15.26
CA ARG A 172 -29.45 -8.80 16.10
C ARG A 172 -29.17 -8.95 17.59
N HIS A 173 -28.34 -9.91 17.98
CA HIS A 173 -27.97 -10.14 19.37
C HIS A 173 -26.98 -9.07 19.89
N ILE A 174 -25.95 -8.74 19.08
CA ILE A 174 -24.93 -7.77 19.51
C ILE A 174 -25.34 -6.30 19.29
N GLY A 175 -26.26 -6.05 18.31
CA GLY A 175 -26.70 -4.69 17.95
C GLY A 175 -25.70 -3.91 17.09
N ALA A 176 -25.94 -2.59 16.98
CA ALA A 176 -25.05 -1.64 16.33
C ALA A 176 -24.49 -0.66 17.37
N PRO A 177 -23.33 0.00 17.11
CA PRO A 177 -22.56 -0.02 15.86
C PRO A 177 -21.74 -1.31 15.68
N VAL A 178 -21.57 -1.74 14.42
CA VAL A 178 -20.86 -2.97 14.07
C VAL A 178 -20.26 -2.86 12.65
N VAL A 179 -19.22 -3.65 12.36
CA VAL A 179 -18.62 -3.69 11.01
C VAL A 179 -18.89 -5.07 10.39
N VAL A 180 -19.48 -5.08 9.20
CA VAL A 180 -19.75 -6.29 8.41
C VAL A 180 -18.79 -6.31 7.22
N LYS A 181 -18.05 -7.41 7.03
CA LYS A 181 -17.04 -7.55 5.99
C LYS A 181 -17.23 -8.83 5.19
N ALA A 182 -17.24 -8.75 3.86
CA ALA A 182 -17.06 -9.92 3.01
C ALA A 182 -15.61 -10.43 3.14
N ASP A 183 -15.40 -11.76 3.22
CA ASP A 183 -14.10 -12.35 3.59
C ASP A 183 -13.02 -12.19 2.54
N GLY A 184 -13.33 -12.30 1.25
CA GLY A 184 -12.35 -12.26 0.17
C GLY A 184 -11.95 -10.84 -0.30
N LEU A 185 -11.22 -10.81 -1.42
CA LEU A 185 -10.84 -9.56 -2.10
C LEU A 185 -12.08 -8.88 -2.69
N ALA A 186 -12.46 -7.74 -2.14
CA ALA A 186 -13.62 -6.95 -2.59
C ALA A 186 -13.26 -5.49 -2.94
N ALA A 187 -11.98 -5.21 -3.22
CA ALA A 187 -11.46 -3.88 -3.59
C ALA A 187 -11.94 -2.74 -2.66
N GLY A 188 -11.99 -3.00 -1.35
CA GLY A 188 -12.46 -2.04 -0.34
C GLY A 188 -13.98 -1.82 -0.29
N LYS A 189 -14.75 -2.45 -1.18
CA LYS A 189 -16.22 -2.29 -1.24
C LYS A 189 -16.97 -3.29 -0.33
N GLY A 190 -16.32 -4.35 0.09
CA GLY A 190 -16.90 -5.39 0.95
C GLY A 190 -16.85 -5.06 2.44
N VAL A 191 -16.65 -3.80 2.85
CA VAL A 191 -16.63 -3.37 4.26
C VAL A 191 -17.75 -2.37 4.50
N ILE A 192 -18.69 -2.74 5.37
CA ILE A 192 -19.88 -1.96 5.71
C ILE A 192 -19.78 -1.59 7.18
N VAL A 193 -19.56 -0.31 7.46
CA VAL A 193 -19.62 0.26 8.82
C VAL A 193 -21.07 0.65 9.09
N ALA A 194 -21.74 -0.11 9.95
CA ALA A 194 -23.15 0.09 10.27
C ALA A 194 -23.29 0.73 11.65
N THR A 195 -23.87 1.93 11.68
CA THR A 195 -24.23 2.63 12.93
C THR A 195 -25.61 2.29 13.43
N GLU A 196 -26.44 1.72 12.56
CA GLU A 196 -27.82 1.30 12.85
C GLU A 196 -28.00 -0.20 12.55
N LEU A 197 -28.87 -0.86 13.30
CA LEU A 197 -29.09 -2.31 13.17
C LEU A 197 -29.55 -2.71 11.76
N GLU A 198 -30.45 -1.94 11.15
CA GLU A 198 -30.98 -2.29 9.81
C GLU A 198 -29.90 -2.16 8.74
N GLN A 199 -29.00 -1.17 8.83
CA GLN A 199 -27.83 -1.06 7.95
C GLN A 199 -26.91 -2.30 8.08
N ALA A 200 -26.71 -2.79 9.31
CA ALA A 200 -25.91 -4.00 9.53
C ALA A 200 -26.55 -5.24 8.89
N LEU A 201 -27.86 -5.40 9.04
CA LEU A 201 -28.60 -6.51 8.45
C LEU A 201 -28.65 -6.44 6.92
N GLU A 202 -28.78 -5.22 6.36
CA GLU A 202 -28.70 -4.99 4.92
C GLU A 202 -27.30 -5.33 4.39
N GLY A 203 -26.25 -4.93 5.10
CA GLY A 203 -24.87 -5.30 4.80
C GLY A 203 -24.62 -6.80 4.80
N VAL A 204 -25.20 -7.54 5.77
CA VAL A 204 -25.15 -9.01 5.78
C VAL A 204 -25.82 -9.58 4.53
N ARG A 205 -27.02 -9.12 4.19
CA ARG A 205 -27.76 -9.58 2.99
C ARG A 205 -26.98 -9.28 1.71
N GLU A 206 -26.39 -8.08 1.61
CA GLU A 206 -25.57 -7.69 0.47
C GLU A 206 -24.35 -8.61 0.31
N CYS A 207 -23.65 -8.93 1.40
CA CYS A 207 -22.51 -9.86 1.36
C CYS A 207 -22.93 -11.25 0.83
N PHE A 208 -24.02 -11.83 1.34
CA PHE A 208 -24.49 -13.15 0.93
C PHE A 208 -25.27 -13.17 -0.40
N SER A 209 -25.58 -12.00 -1.00
CA SER A 209 -26.36 -11.91 -2.25
C SER A 209 -25.59 -12.38 -3.50
N GLY A 210 -24.29 -12.64 -3.38
CA GLY A 210 -23.39 -12.92 -4.51
C GLY A 210 -22.83 -11.66 -5.17
N HIS A 211 -23.14 -10.46 -4.67
CA HIS A 211 -22.62 -9.19 -5.19
C HIS A 211 -21.08 -9.14 -5.16
N PHE A 212 -20.46 -9.78 -4.18
CA PHE A 212 -19.00 -9.87 -4.03
C PHE A 212 -18.43 -11.22 -4.55
N GLY A 213 -19.18 -11.98 -5.35
CA GLY A 213 -18.76 -13.29 -5.85
C GLY A 213 -18.37 -14.23 -4.70
N ASP A 214 -17.30 -15.01 -4.88
CA ASP A 214 -16.83 -15.97 -3.87
C ASP A 214 -16.42 -15.30 -2.54
N ALA A 215 -16.04 -14.02 -2.57
CA ALA A 215 -15.69 -13.25 -1.38
C ALA A 215 -16.85 -13.12 -0.39
N GLY A 216 -18.10 -13.16 -0.87
CA GLY A 216 -19.32 -13.13 -0.05
C GLY A 216 -19.73 -14.48 0.56
N ALA A 217 -19.05 -15.58 0.23
CA ALA A 217 -19.37 -16.91 0.78
C ALA A 217 -19.11 -17.01 2.28
N THR A 218 -18.24 -16.19 2.82
CA THR A 218 -17.96 -16.02 4.25
C THR A 218 -18.09 -14.55 4.63
N VAL A 219 -18.73 -14.26 5.74
CA VAL A 219 -18.89 -12.90 6.28
C VAL A 219 -18.25 -12.82 7.65
N VAL A 220 -17.43 -11.79 7.87
CA VAL A 220 -16.82 -11.48 9.16
C VAL A 220 -17.56 -10.28 9.76
N VAL A 221 -18.05 -10.46 10.98
CA VAL A 221 -18.68 -9.38 11.77
C VAL A 221 -17.72 -8.97 12.87
N GLU A 222 -17.44 -7.68 12.96
CA GLU A 222 -16.46 -7.11 13.89
C GLU A 222 -17.05 -6.03 14.78
N GLU A 223 -16.50 -5.90 15.99
CA GLU A 223 -16.70 -4.76 16.86
C GLU A 223 -16.34 -3.46 16.12
N PHE A 224 -17.15 -2.42 16.32
CA PHE A 224 -16.83 -1.08 15.84
C PHE A 224 -15.77 -0.46 16.75
N LEU A 225 -14.61 -0.11 16.18
CA LEU A 225 -13.51 0.55 16.90
C LEU A 225 -13.56 2.07 16.69
N GLU A 226 -13.25 2.82 17.74
CA GLU A 226 -13.17 4.28 17.72
C GLU A 226 -11.73 4.76 17.90
N GLY A 227 -11.35 5.76 17.10
CA GLY A 227 -10.05 6.40 17.13
C GLY A 227 -9.62 6.91 15.75
N PRO A 228 -8.48 7.58 15.63
CA PRO A 228 -7.90 7.88 14.32
C PRO A 228 -7.23 6.64 13.73
N GLU A 229 -7.35 6.50 12.40
CA GLU A 229 -6.66 5.45 11.66
C GLU A 229 -5.19 5.82 11.42
N CYS A 230 -4.34 4.79 11.32
CA CYS A 230 -2.95 4.91 10.92
C CYS A 230 -2.54 3.68 10.13
N SER A 231 -1.88 3.89 8.99
CA SER A 231 -1.25 2.84 8.21
C SER A 231 0.23 2.72 8.61
N LEU A 232 0.68 1.51 8.90
CA LEU A 232 2.08 1.16 9.04
C LEU A 232 2.39 0.07 8.01
N LEU A 233 3.30 0.35 7.10
CA LEU A 233 3.83 -0.64 6.19
C LEU A 233 5.16 -1.13 6.77
N ALA A 234 5.40 -2.43 6.72
CA ALA A 234 6.67 -3.00 7.12
C ALA A 234 7.18 -3.98 6.07
N LEU A 235 8.49 -3.95 5.85
CA LEU A 235 9.18 -4.93 5.04
C LEU A 235 9.60 -6.09 5.92
N THR A 236 9.54 -7.31 5.39
CA THR A 236 9.97 -8.50 6.13
C THR A 236 10.60 -9.54 5.22
N ASP A 237 11.57 -10.26 5.78
CA ASP A 237 12.22 -11.42 5.18
C ASP A 237 11.73 -12.76 5.79
N GLY A 238 10.60 -12.73 6.50
CA GLY A 238 10.04 -13.86 7.23
C GLY A 238 10.64 -14.06 8.63
N THR A 239 11.56 -13.18 9.04
CA THR A 239 12.20 -13.24 10.37
C THR A 239 12.23 -11.86 11.04
N TYR A 240 12.62 -10.84 10.31
CA TYR A 240 12.71 -9.47 10.80
C TYR A 240 11.64 -8.61 10.13
N VAL A 241 11.09 -7.68 10.91
CA VAL A 241 10.20 -6.62 10.43
C VAL A 241 10.95 -5.30 10.49
N VAL A 242 11.01 -4.62 9.35
CA VAL A 242 11.57 -3.26 9.23
C VAL A 242 10.43 -2.31 8.89
N PRO A 243 9.99 -1.46 9.83
CA PRO A 243 8.88 -0.55 9.61
C PRO A 243 9.25 0.54 8.62
N LEU A 244 8.28 0.92 7.79
CA LEU A 244 8.35 2.12 6.99
C LEU A 244 7.76 3.32 7.75
N ALA A 245 7.76 4.50 7.14
CA ALA A 245 7.14 5.67 7.76
C ALA A 245 5.62 5.48 7.86
N THR A 246 5.02 5.98 8.94
CA THR A 246 3.56 5.99 9.10
C THR A 246 2.88 6.83 8.03
N ALA A 247 1.67 6.44 7.65
CA ALA A 247 0.83 7.20 6.72
C ALA A 247 -0.62 7.19 7.18
N GLN A 248 -1.39 8.17 6.75
CA GLN A 248 -2.84 8.18 6.95
C GLN A 248 -3.53 8.51 5.64
N ASP A 249 -4.32 7.58 5.11
CA ASP A 249 -5.14 7.77 3.93
C ASP A 249 -6.52 8.35 4.26
N HIS A 250 -7.23 8.80 3.22
CA HIS A 250 -8.58 9.35 3.29
C HIS A 250 -9.50 8.46 2.44
N LYS A 251 -10.20 7.53 3.10
CA LYS A 251 -10.97 6.46 2.41
C LYS A 251 -12.29 6.94 1.80
N ARG A 252 -12.90 7.99 2.32
CA ARG A 252 -14.18 8.51 1.83
C ARG A 252 -14.00 9.37 0.58
N ALA A 253 -14.99 9.31 -0.31
CA ALA A 253 -14.93 9.95 -1.62
C ALA A 253 -14.94 11.49 -1.58
N TYR A 254 -15.57 12.10 -0.57
CA TYR A 254 -15.79 13.54 -0.47
C TYR A 254 -15.19 14.13 0.80
N ASP A 255 -15.05 15.46 0.79
CA ASP A 255 -14.58 16.25 1.93
C ASP A 255 -15.34 15.91 3.23
N ASP A 256 -14.71 16.13 4.37
CA ASP A 256 -15.22 15.83 5.72
C ASP A 256 -15.56 14.34 5.93
N ASP A 257 -14.83 13.45 5.26
CA ASP A 257 -15.04 11.99 5.30
C ASP A 257 -16.49 11.59 4.96
N LYS A 258 -17.08 12.23 3.97
CA LYS A 258 -18.44 11.94 3.46
C LYS A 258 -18.42 11.07 2.22
N GLY A 259 -19.57 10.48 1.91
CA GLY A 259 -19.75 9.65 0.71
C GLY A 259 -19.30 8.19 0.91
N PRO A 260 -19.24 7.41 -0.17
CA PRO A 260 -18.87 6.01 -0.14
C PRO A 260 -17.37 5.81 0.17
N ASN A 261 -17.01 4.62 0.63
CA ASN A 261 -15.62 4.18 0.72
C ASN A 261 -14.99 4.04 -0.68
N THR A 262 -13.70 4.33 -0.77
CA THR A 262 -12.89 4.24 -1.98
C THR A 262 -11.60 3.46 -1.69
N GLY A 263 -10.72 3.35 -2.68
CA GLY A 263 -9.34 2.88 -2.49
C GLY A 263 -8.40 3.91 -1.84
N GLY A 264 -8.91 5.08 -1.45
CA GLY A 264 -8.15 6.23 -0.93
C GLY A 264 -8.16 7.41 -1.89
N MET A 265 -8.54 8.59 -1.39
CA MET A 265 -8.63 9.86 -2.13
C MET A 265 -7.44 10.79 -1.87
N GLY A 266 -6.52 10.36 -1.06
CA GLY A 266 -5.31 11.08 -0.71
C GLY A 266 -4.72 10.58 0.61
N VAL A 267 -3.48 10.96 0.87
CA VAL A 267 -2.68 10.41 1.96
C VAL A 267 -1.60 11.39 2.36
N TYR A 268 -1.12 11.29 3.59
CA TYR A 268 0.06 12.03 4.03
C TYR A 268 0.98 11.16 4.89
N SER A 269 2.24 11.55 4.99
CA SER A 269 3.28 10.88 5.79
C SER A 269 4.33 11.90 6.29
N PRO A 270 4.83 11.77 7.55
CA PRO A 270 4.41 10.82 8.58
C PRO A 270 3.08 11.24 9.22
N VAL A 271 2.56 10.43 10.16
CA VAL A 271 1.38 10.81 10.96
C VAL A 271 1.87 11.49 12.25
N PRO A 272 1.72 12.82 12.39
CA PRO A 272 2.41 13.59 13.44
C PRO A 272 1.89 13.33 14.85
N PHE A 273 0.67 12.83 15.01
CA PHE A 273 0.06 12.55 16.31
C PHE A 273 0.29 11.11 16.81
N VAL A 274 0.98 10.28 16.04
CA VAL A 274 1.39 8.93 16.48
C VAL A 274 2.55 9.08 17.45
N THR A 275 2.37 8.59 18.67
CA THR A 275 3.43 8.60 19.68
C THR A 275 4.45 7.50 19.41
N ASN A 276 5.67 7.67 19.91
CA ASN A 276 6.69 6.63 19.83
C ASN A 276 6.23 5.31 20.47
N GLU A 277 5.47 5.36 21.55
CA GLU A 277 4.92 4.19 22.23
C GLU A 277 3.95 3.44 21.31
N GLU A 278 3.00 4.13 20.68
CA GLU A 278 2.06 3.54 19.73
C GLU A 278 2.80 2.96 18.51
N LEU A 279 3.80 3.66 17.99
CA LEU A 279 4.64 3.15 16.88
C LEU A 279 5.34 1.86 17.28
N PHE A 280 5.97 1.79 18.46
CA PHE A 280 6.59 0.56 18.95
C PHE A 280 5.59 -0.58 19.15
N GLN A 281 4.38 -0.28 19.62
CA GLN A 281 3.32 -1.28 19.75
C GLN A 281 2.88 -1.81 18.40
N MET A 282 2.69 -0.95 17.38
CA MET A 282 2.35 -1.37 16.02
C MET A 282 3.43 -2.26 15.40
N ILE A 283 4.70 -1.88 15.52
CA ILE A 283 5.83 -2.69 15.05
C ILE A 283 5.87 -4.06 15.76
N ALA A 284 5.66 -4.09 17.07
CA ALA A 284 5.62 -5.33 17.84
C ALA A 284 4.44 -6.23 17.43
N ILE A 285 3.32 -5.65 17.03
CA ILE A 285 2.17 -6.36 16.48
C ILE A 285 2.55 -7.04 15.18
N GLU A 286 3.13 -6.32 14.23
CA GLU A 286 3.56 -6.87 12.94
C GLU A 286 4.63 -7.98 13.11
N GLN A 287 5.61 -7.78 13.99
CA GLN A 287 6.60 -8.80 14.29
C GLN A 287 5.95 -10.08 14.86
N ARG A 288 4.97 -9.96 15.76
CA ARG A 288 4.25 -11.13 16.30
C ARG A 288 3.48 -11.89 15.21
N VAL A 289 2.89 -11.19 14.24
CA VAL A 289 2.22 -11.82 13.09
C VAL A 289 3.23 -12.61 12.25
N VAL A 290 4.37 -12.01 11.90
CA VAL A 290 5.43 -12.69 11.14
C VAL A 290 5.99 -13.91 11.91
N ASP A 291 6.24 -13.75 13.21
CA ASP A 291 6.71 -14.85 14.07
C ASP A 291 5.68 -15.98 14.15
N GLN A 292 4.37 -15.66 14.18
CA GLN A 292 3.30 -16.66 14.21
C GLN A 292 3.18 -17.41 12.88
N LEU A 293 3.18 -16.69 11.76
CA LEU A 293 3.17 -17.31 10.43
C LEU A 293 4.36 -18.27 10.28
N LYS A 294 5.56 -17.85 10.70
CA LYS A 294 6.76 -18.69 10.69
C LYS A 294 6.60 -19.96 11.54
N LYS A 295 5.98 -19.89 12.72
CA LYS A 295 5.67 -21.06 13.56
C LYS A 295 4.70 -22.03 12.86
N GLU A 296 3.82 -21.52 12.03
CA GLU A 296 2.86 -22.29 11.24
C GLU A 296 3.48 -22.83 9.92
N GLY A 297 4.77 -22.60 9.69
CA GLY A 297 5.47 -23.04 8.48
C GLY A 297 5.22 -22.15 7.27
N ILE A 298 4.65 -20.97 7.48
CA ILE A 298 4.36 -19.98 6.44
C ILE A 298 5.46 -18.93 6.47
N ASN A 299 6.31 -18.91 5.44
CA ASN A 299 7.31 -17.86 5.28
C ASN A 299 6.68 -16.63 4.61
N TYR A 300 6.70 -15.49 5.31
CA TYR A 300 6.19 -14.23 4.79
C TYR A 300 7.36 -13.33 4.39
N SER A 301 7.64 -13.19 3.11
CA SER A 301 8.66 -12.29 2.56
C SER A 301 8.00 -11.25 1.66
N GLY A 302 8.17 -9.97 1.97
CA GLY A 302 7.54 -8.88 1.22
C GLY A 302 7.14 -7.71 2.09
N CYS A 303 6.09 -7.01 1.70
CA CYS A 303 5.49 -5.93 2.48
C CYS A 303 4.27 -6.44 3.25
N LEU A 304 4.29 -6.33 4.57
CA LEU A 304 3.13 -6.48 5.44
C LEU A 304 2.60 -5.09 5.75
N TYR A 305 1.39 -4.80 5.34
CA TYR A 305 0.73 -3.54 5.62
C TYR A 305 -0.29 -3.74 6.74
N GLY A 306 -0.07 -3.13 7.89
CA GLY A 306 -1.04 -3.05 8.99
C GLY A 306 -1.87 -1.77 8.92
N GLY A 307 -3.19 -1.91 8.81
CA GLY A 307 -4.16 -0.86 9.07
C GLY A 307 -4.53 -0.86 10.55
N PHE A 308 -4.30 0.25 11.25
CA PHE A 308 -4.51 0.34 12.68
C PHE A 308 -5.56 1.40 13.04
N MET A 309 -6.35 1.11 14.08
CA MET A 309 -7.12 2.10 14.84
C MET A 309 -6.37 2.43 16.12
N LEU A 310 -6.05 3.70 16.33
CA LEU A 310 -5.38 4.17 17.56
C LEU A 310 -6.44 4.42 18.62
N THR A 311 -6.85 3.37 19.32
CA THR A 311 -7.90 3.42 20.32
C THR A 311 -7.36 3.99 21.67
N LYS A 312 -8.25 4.23 22.62
CA LYS A 312 -7.86 4.63 24.00
C LYS A 312 -7.03 3.56 24.73
N ASP A 313 -7.16 2.30 24.32
CA ASP A 313 -6.47 1.14 24.91
C ASP A 313 -5.20 0.76 24.14
N GLY A 314 -4.77 1.60 23.17
CA GLY A 314 -3.64 1.40 22.28
C GLY A 314 -4.04 0.98 20.86
N PRO A 315 -3.06 0.74 19.98
CA PRO A 315 -3.31 0.35 18.61
C PRO A 315 -3.99 -1.02 18.51
N LYS A 316 -5.09 -1.10 17.74
CA LYS A 316 -5.74 -2.34 17.35
C LYS A 316 -5.71 -2.49 15.83
N VAL A 317 -5.46 -3.69 15.35
CA VAL A 317 -5.44 -3.99 13.91
C VAL A 317 -6.86 -3.99 13.34
N LEU A 318 -7.08 -3.23 12.27
CA LEU A 318 -8.28 -3.25 11.45
C LEU A 318 -8.21 -4.36 10.39
N GLU A 319 -7.06 -4.41 9.68
CA GLU A 319 -6.78 -5.36 8.62
C GLU A 319 -5.29 -5.45 8.34
N PHE A 320 -4.88 -6.53 7.69
CA PHE A 320 -3.58 -6.63 7.04
C PHE A 320 -3.76 -6.71 5.52
N ASN A 321 -2.84 -6.07 4.79
CA ASN A 321 -2.68 -6.26 3.36
C ASN A 321 -1.29 -6.85 3.07
N ALA A 322 -1.19 -7.66 2.02
CA ALA A 322 -0.01 -8.47 1.72
C ALA A 322 0.94 -7.80 0.71
N ARG A 323 0.85 -6.49 0.57
CA ARG A 323 1.57 -5.69 -0.44
C ARG A 323 1.68 -4.25 0.01
N PHE A 324 2.44 -3.45 -0.75
CA PHE A 324 2.47 -2.00 -0.59
C PHE A 324 1.05 -1.40 -0.69
N GLY A 325 0.78 -0.36 0.11
CA GLY A 325 -0.49 0.38 0.09
C GLY A 325 -0.62 1.30 -1.15
N ASP A 326 -1.83 1.59 -1.53
CA ASP A 326 -2.17 2.56 -2.58
C ASP A 326 -3.35 3.42 -2.09
N PRO A 327 -3.12 4.68 -1.65
CA PRO A 327 -2.04 5.56 -2.08
C PRO A 327 -0.84 5.75 -1.11
N GLU A 328 -0.64 4.94 -0.07
CA GLU A 328 0.41 5.17 0.94
C GLU A 328 1.82 5.14 0.35
N THR A 329 2.07 4.28 -0.61
CA THR A 329 3.38 4.15 -1.28
C THR A 329 3.83 5.47 -1.88
N GLN A 330 2.90 6.25 -2.43
CA GLN A 330 3.14 7.53 -3.09
C GLN A 330 3.64 8.64 -2.14
N VAL A 331 3.51 8.47 -0.82
CA VAL A 331 4.06 9.40 0.19
C VAL A 331 5.18 8.79 1.01
N VAL A 332 5.22 7.47 1.13
CA VAL A 332 6.24 6.76 1.92
C VAL A 332 7.54 6.63 1.14
N LEU A 333 7.51 6.12 -0.10
CA LEU A 333 8.73 5.88 -0.88
C LEU A 333 9.50 7.15 -1.26
N PRO A 334 8.88 8.29 -1.60
CA PRO A 334 9.63 9.51 -1.88
C PRO A 334 10.45 10.01 -0.69
N ARG A 335 10.06 9.67 0.53
CA ARG A 335 10.78 10.01 1.77
C ARG A 335 11.85 9.00 2.13
N LEU A 336 11.84 7.80 1.53
CA LEU A 336 12.82 6.76 1.82
C LEU A 336 14.21 7.16 1.35
N GLN A 337 15.17 7.15 2.27
CA GLN A 337 16.61 7.26 2.00
C GLN A 337 17.21 5.86 2.11
N GLY A 338 17.67 5.33 1.01
CA GLY A 338 18.20 3.98 0.91
C GLY A 338 18.01 3.39 -0.49
N ASP A 339 18.74 2.34 -0.79
CA ASP A 339 18.65 1.64 -2.06
C ASP A 339 17.50 0.64 -2.05
N LEU A 340 16.38 1.01 -2.70
CA LEU A 340 15.19 0.17 -2.72
C LEU A 340 15.45 -1.20 -3.36
N VAL A 341 16.26 -1.30 -4.42
CA VAL A 341 16.58 -2.59 -5.06
C VAL A 341 17.26 -3.52 -4.06
N SER A 342 18.28 -3.02 -3.34
CA SER A 342 18.98 -3.81 -2.31
C SER A 342 18.05 -4.23 -1.17
N ILE A 343 17.14 -3.35 -0.74
CA ILE A 343 16.17 -3.65 0.33
C ILE A 343 15.19 -4.74 -0.13
N LEU A 344 14.63 -4.64 -1.35
CA LEU A 344 13.69 -5.65 -1.84
C LEU A 344 14.35 -7.01 -2.07
N MET A 345 15.58 -7.03 -2.58
CA MET A 345 16.39 -8.25 -2.69
C MET A 345 16.67 -8.88 -1.31
N ALA A 346 16.91 -8.04 -0.30
CA ALA A 346 17.17 -8.51 1.06
C ALA A 346 15.93 -9.12 1.74
N CYS A 347 14.74 -8.70 1.36
CA CYS A 347 13.50 -9.36 1.79
C CYS A 347 13.45 -10.81 1.28
N ASP A 348 13.81 -11.05 0.03
CA ASP A 348 13.75 -12.39 -0.57
C ASP A 348 14.84 -13.33 -0.06
N ASN A 349 16.06 -12.83 0.14
CA ASN A 349 17.22 -13.63 0.50
C ASN A 349 17.50 -13.74 2.02
N GLY A 350 16.64 -13.19 2.89
CA GLY A 350 16.77 -13.31 4.34
C GLY A 350 17.86 -12.42 4.97
N THR A 351 18.26 -11.33 4.31
CA THR A 351 19.33 -10.44 4.79
C THR A 351 18.84 -9.03 5.16
N LEU A 352 17.54 -8.87 5.33
CA LEU A 352 16.91 -7.57 5.57
C LEU A 352 17.47 -6.83 6.81
N ARG A 353 17.88 -7.56 7.85
CA ARG A 353 18.50 -7.01 9.06
C ARG A 353 19.78 -6.21 8.80
N HIS A 354 20.41 -6.39 7.64
CA HIS A 354 21.65 -5.71 7.27
C HIS A 354 21.44 -4.48 6.40
N GLN A 355 20.17 -4.22 6.02
CA GLN A 355 19.83 -3.05 5.21
C GLN A 355 19.62 -1.81 6.09
N GLN A 356 20.07 -0.67 5.57
CA GLN A 356 19.81 0.63 6.19
C GLN A 356 18.56 1.23 5.57
N VAL A 357 17.57 1.52 6.41
CA VAL A 357 16.35 2.24 6.05
C VAL A 357 16.29 3.50 6.89
N SER A 358 16.32 4.65 6.24
CA SER A 358 16.22 5.96 6.89
C SER A 358 15.27 6.86 6.10
N TRP A 359 14.89 7.96 6.71
CA TRP A 359 13.84 8.84 6.17
C TRP A 359 14.38 10.26 6.01
N SER A 360 13.93 10.97 4.98
CA SER A 360 14.14 12.41 4.89
C SER A 360 13.35 13.14 5.96
N ASP A 361 13.81 14.30 6.37
CA ASP A 361 13.11 15.18 7.31
C ASP A 361 11.87 15.86 6.70
N THR A 362 11.68 15.72 5.38
CA THR A 362 10.50 16.25 4.70
C THR A 362 9.24 15.47 5.04
N VAL A 363 8.10 16.13 4.96
CA VAL A 363 6.78 15.51 4.98
C VAL A 363 6.25 15.35 3.55
N ALA A 364 5.28 14.49 3.36
CA ALA A 364 4.66 14.27 2.06
C ALA A 364 3.14 14.32 2.16
N VAL A 365 2.51 14.97 1.16
CA VAL A 365 1.05 14.98 0.97
C VAL A 365 0.77 14.56 -0.47
N SER A 366 -0.14 13.62 -0.68
CA SER A 366 -0.57 13.16 -1.99
C SER A 366 -2.07 13.30 -2.14
N VAL A 367 -2.51 13.98 -3.19
CA VAL A 367 -3.92 14.18 -3.55
C VAL A 367 -4.26 13.32 -4.75
N VAL A 368 -5.35 12.55 -4.66
CA VAL A 368 -5.84 11.73 -5.77
C VAL A 368 -6.76 12.56 -6.65
N LEU A 369 -6.46 12.59 -7.95
CA LEU A 369 -7.37 13.08 -8.98
C LEU A 369 -8.14 11.88 -9.54
N ALA A 370 -9.45 11.89 -9.40
CA ALA A 370 -10.34 10.81 -9.81
C ALA A 370 -11.28 11.24 -10.94
N SER A 371 -11.81 10.28 -11.69
CA SER A 371 -12.88 10.48 -12.66
C SER A 371 -14.21 10.77 -11.98
N ALA A 372 -15.02 11.64 -12.56
CA ALA A 372 -16.39 11.92 -12.08
C ALA A 372 -17.20 10.63 -11.94
N GLY A 373 -17.87 10.48 -10.80
CA GLY A 373 -18.66 9.31 -10.47
C GLY A 373 -17.91 8.21 -9.70
N TYR A 374 -16.57 8.29 -9.60
CA TYR A 374 -15.81 7.36 -8.77
C TYR A 374 -16.22 7.46 -7.27
N PRO A 375 -16.41 6.35 -6.52
CA PRO A 375 -16.09 4.94 -6.83
C PRO A 375 -17.20 4.16 -7.58
N GLY A 376 -18.27 4.83 -8.02
CA GLY A 376 -19.29 4.25 -8.88
C GLY A 376 -18.86 4.16 -10.34
N SER A 377 -19.81 4.27 -11.26
CA SER A 377 -19.56 4.26 -12.71
C SER A 377 -18.92 5.57 -13.15
N TYR A 378 -17.93 5.48 -14.02
CA TYR A 378 -17.21 6.64 -14.59
C TYR A 378 -16.89 6.43 -16.07
N GLU A 379 -16.76 7.55 -16.79
CA GLU A 379 -16.31 7.54 -18.18
C GLU A 379 -14.77 7.53 -18.27
N LYS A 380 -14.26 6.95 -19.36
CA LYS A 380 -12.84 6.89 -19.70
C LYS A 380 -12.55 7.68 -20.97
N GLY A 381 -11.25 7.85 -21.30
CA GLY A 381 -10.81 8.47 -22.56
C GLY A 381 -10.81 10.00 -22.53
N LYS A 382 -10.98 10.65 -21.37
CA LYS A 382 -10.86 12.11 -21.25
C LYS A 382 -9.39 12.51 -21.31
N GLU A 383 -9.04 13.45 -22.23
CA GLU A 383 -7.66 13.96 -22.36
C GLU A 383 -7.21 14.66 -21.07
N ILE A 384 -5.97 14.37 -20.64
CA ILE A 384 -5.35 14.94 -19.44
C ILE A 384 -4.27 15.91 -19.89
N THR A 385 -4.31 17.14 -19.39
CA THR A 385 -3.35 18.19 -19.70
C THR A 385 -2.71 18.74 -18.42
N GLY A 386 -1.54 19.39 -18.53
CA GLY A 386 -0.90 20.10 -17.43
C GLY A 386 -0.01 19.25 -16.53
N ILE A 387 0.16 17.95 -16.80
CA ILE A 387 1.02 17.06 -15.99
C ILE A 387 2.46 17.57 -15.94
N GLU A 388 3.04 17.90 -17.09
CA GLU A 388 4.42 18.40 -17.18
C GLU A 388 4.59 19.71 -16.41
N ALA A 389 3.61 20.62 -16.49
CA ALA A 389 3.65 21.88 -15.75
C ALA A 389 3.61 21.65 -14.23
N ALA A 390 2.78 20.71 -13.76
CA ALA A 390 2.71 20.33 -12.36
C ALA A 390 4.03 19.72 -11.87
N GLN A 391 4.68 18.88 -12.67
CA GLN A 391 5.96 18.25 -12.35
C GLN A 391 7.16 19.24 -12.33
N GLN A 392 7.00 20.46 -12.86
CA GLN A 392 8.03 21.51 -12.74
C GLN A 392 8.05 22.19 -11.37
N LEU A 393 7.00 22.04 -10.57
CA LEU A 393 6.99 22.56 -9.20
C LEU A 393 7.97 21.78 -8.33
N GLU A 394 8.74 22.50 -7.53
CA GLU A 394 9.76 21.91 -6.65
C GLU A 394 9.15 20.89 -5.67
N GLY A 395 9.72 19.68 -5.60
CA GLY A 395 9.27 18.62 -4.70
C GLY A 395 7.97 17.96 -5.11
N VAL A 396 7.44 18.25 -6.31
CA VAL A 396 6.22 17.64 -6.84
C VAL A 396 6.53 16.43 -7.72
N SER A 397 5.79 15.35 -7.51
CA SER A 397 5.76 14.16 -8.37
C SER A 397 4.31 13.85 -8.74
N VAL A 398 4.08 13.49 -10.00
CA VAL A 398 2.74 13.06 -10.47
C VAL A 398 2.82 11.58 -10.84
N TYR A 399 2.20 10.73 -10.04
CA TYR A 399 2.12 9.29 -10.29
C TYR A 399 0.85 8.97 -11.05
N HIS A 400 1.00 8.31 -12.19
CA HIS A 400 -0.12 7.83 -12.99
C HIS A 400 -0.72 6.57 -12.35
N ALA A 401 -2.04 6.49 -12.34
CA ALA A 401 -2.81 5.32 -11.97
C ALA A 401 -3.67 4.90 -13.17
N GLY A 402 -4.95 5.21 -13.17
CA GLY A 402 -5.86 4.91 -14.28
C GLY A 402 -5.65 5.82 -15.47
N THR A 403 -4.53 5.71 -16.15
CA THR A 403 -4.22 6.46 -17.38
C THR A 403 -3.80 5.52 -18.51
N ALA A 404 -4.05 5.94 -19.74
CA ALA A 404 -3.57 5.29 -20.95
C ALA A 404 -2.98 6.33 -21.90
N GLN A 405 -2.14 5.88 -22.82
CA GLN A 405 -1.65 6.69 -23.93
C GLN A 405 -2.38 6.29 -25.22
N THR A 406 -2.88 7.28 -25.94
CA THR A 406 -3.52 7.08 -27.24
C THR A 406 -2.46 6.92 -28.34
N GLU A 407 -2.86 6.48 -29.54
CA GLU A 407 -1.95 6.32 -30.69
C GLU A 407 -1.28 7.65 -31.11
N ASP A 408 -1.95 8.78 -30.92
CA ASP A 408 -1.41 10.13 -31.17
C ASP A 408 -0.58 10.68 -29.99
N GLY A 409 -0.30 9.87 -28.97
CA GLY A 409 0.60 10.17 -27.87
C GLY A 409 -0.02 10.94 -26.70
N LYS A 410 -1.32 11.22 -26.73
CA LYS A 410 -2.02 11.91 -25.64
C LYS A 410 -2.23 10.99 -24.44
N ILE A 411 -2.18 11.56 -23.25
CA ILE A 411 -2.55 10.86 -22.03
C ILE A 411 -4.04 11.09 -21.75
N VAL A 412 -4.75 9.98 -21.49
CA VAL A 412 -6.20 9.99 -21.24
C VAL A 412 -6.56 9.20 -19.99
N THR A 413 -7.73 9.49 -19.40
CA THR A 413 -8.27 8.74 -18.27
C THR A 413 -8.63 7.30 -18.70
N ALA A 414 -8.25 6.32 -17.86
CA ALA A 414 -8.52 4.90 -18.09
C ALA A 414 -9.04 4.18 -16.84
N GLY A 415 -9.19 4.89 -15.71
CA GLY A 415 -9.61 4.31 -14.43
C GLY A 415 -10.34 5.30 -13.55
N GLY A 416 -10.77 4.84 -12.38
CA GLY A 416 -11.46 5.67 -11.38
C GLY A 416 -10.51 6.64 -10.69
N ARG A 417 -9.44 6.14 -10.03
CA ARG A 417 -8.32 6.98 -9.61
C ARG A 417 -7.40 7.15 -10.81
N VAL A 418 -7.15 8.38 -11.20
CA VAL A 418 -6.46 8.73 -12.47
C VAL A 418 -5.00 9.07 -12.20
N LEU A 419 -4.75 10.03 -11.31
CA LEU A 419 -3.42 10.52 -10.95
C LEU A 419 -3.30 10.68 -9.42
N ASN A 420 -2.08 10.57 -8.92
CA ASN A 420 -1.71 10.96 -7.56
C ASN A 420 -0.70 12.10 -7.64
N VAL A 421 -1.07 13.26 -7.12
CA VAL A 421 -0.22 14.44 -7.08
C VAL A 421 0.42 14.53 -5.70
N THR A 422 1.71 14.21 -5.62
CA THR A 422 2.48 14.15 -4.38
C THR A 422 3.43 15.34 -4.29
N ALA A 423 3.43 16.02 -3.15
CA ALA A 423 4.40 17.06 -2.85
C ALA A 423 5.17 16.74 -1.57
N LEU A 424 6.50 16.96 -1.61
CA LEU A 424 7.38 16.93 -0.45
C LEU A 424 7.74 18.38 -0.07
N ALA A 425 7.73 18.66 1.24
CA ALA A 425 8.16 19.95 1.77
C ALA A 425 8.64 19.79 3.23
N PRO A 426 9.27 20.82 3.82
CA PRO A 426 9.64 20.81 5.23
C PRO A 426 8.45 20.75 6.19
N THR A 427 7.29 21.30 5.82
CA THR A 427 6.08 21.34 6.65
C THR A 427 4.85 20.82 5.90
N PHE A 428 3.82 20.40 6.66
CA PHE A 428 2.55 19.94 6.05
C PHE A 428 1.79 21.07 5.36
N GLU A 429 1.88 22.30 5.88
CA GLU A 429 1.30 23.48 5.25
C GLU A 429 1.86 23.68 3.84
N GLU A 430 3.20 23.64 3.71
CA GLU A 430 3.87 23.82 2.42
C GLU A 430 3.61 22.63 1.48
N ALA A 431 3.72 21.39 1.97
CA ALA A 431 3.48 20.19 1.16
C ALA A 431 2.04 20.19 0.61
N ARG A 432 1.07 20.52 1.48
CA ARG A 432 -0.33 20.61 1.09
C ARG A 432 -0.56 21.73 0.06
N ALA A 433 -0.05 22.94 0.31
CA ALA A 433 -0.18 24.07 -0.62
C ALA A 433 0.38 23.70 -2.01
N ARG A 434 1.57 23.12 -2.08
CA ARG A 434 2.21 22.68 -3.32
C ARG A 434 1.44 21.58 -4.05
N ALA A 435 0.92 20.58 -3.30
CA ALA A 435 0.14 19.50 -3.90
C ALA A 435 -1.13 20.04 -4.58
N TYR A 436 -1.83 20.99 -3.94
CA TYR A 436 -3.02 21.59 -4.53
C TYR A 436 -2.71 22.56 -5.67
N GLU A 437 -1.65 23.36 -5.59
CA GLU A 437 -1.16 24.16 -6.70
C GLU A 437 -0.89 23.29 -7.94
N ALA A 438 -0.23 22.14 -7.75
CA ALA A 438 -0.01 21.18 -8.82
C ALA A 438 -1.31 20.54 -9.34
N CYS A 439 -2.28 20.24 -8.46
CA CYS A 439 -3.60 19.75 -8.86
C CYS A 439 -4.37 20.74 -9.73
N ASP A 440 -4.21 22.05 -9.48
CA ASP A 440 -4.88 23.11 -10.23
C ASP A 440 -4.32 23.26 -11.66
N LEU A 441 -3.07 22.91 -11.88
CA LEU A 441 -2.43 22.89 -13.20
C LEU A 441 -2.91 21.72 -14.06
N ILE A 442 -3.36 20.61 -13.47
CA ILE A 442 -3.78 19.42 -14.18
C ILE A 442 -5.27 19.48 -14.47
N ASN A 443 -5.64 19.27 -15.74
CA ASN A 443 -7.05 19.33 -16.16
C ASN A 443 -7.44 18.12 -16.99
N PHE A 444 -8.64 17.62 -16.71
CA PHE A 444 -9.41 16.69 -17.55
C PHE A 444 -10.91 16.84 -17.22
N GLU A 445 -11.76 16.52 -18.18
CA GLU A 445 -13.21 16.62 -18.01
C GLU A 445 -13.69 15.70 -16.89
N GLY A 446 -14.44 16.27 -15.94
CA GLY A 446 -14.96 15.54 -14.79
C GLY A 446 -13.92 15.24 -13.70
N LYS A 447 -12.84 16.02 -13.62
CA LYS A 447 -11.84 15.90 -12.53
C LYS A 447 -12.51 16.05 -11.17
N GLN A 448 -12.34 15.03 -10.32
CA GLN A 448 -12.84 14.99 -8.94
C GLN A 448 -11.67 14.80 -7.97
N LEU A 449 -11.64 15.58 -6.90
CA LEU A 449 -10.65 15.46 -5.82
C LEU A 449 -11.26 15.91 -4.49
N ARG A 450 -10.60 15.55 -3.38
CA ARG A 450 -10.90 16.13 -2.06
C ARG A 450 -10.01 17.35 -1.81
N HIS A 451 -10.54 18.34 -1.08
CA HIS A 451 -9.83 19.59 -0.74
C HIS A 451 -9.25 19.58 0.69
N ASP A 452 -9.56 18.57 1.48
CA ASP A 452 -9.19 18.46 2.89
C ASP A 452 -8.02 17.49 3.15
N ILE A 453 -7.36 16.95 2.11
CA ILE A 453 -6.22 16.05 2.27
C ILE A 453 -5.09 16.74 3.01
N GLY A 454 -4.58 16.08 4.06
CA GLY A 454 -3.51 16.61 4.89
C GLY A 454 -3.94 17.59 5.99
N LEU A 455 -5.21 18.02 6.06
CA LEU A 455 -5.68 18.90 7.14
C LEU A 455 -5.58 18.24 8.52
N LYS A 456 -5.83 16.93 8.60
CA LYS A 456 -5.71 16.18 9.86
C LYS A 456 -4.29 16.22 10.45
N ALA A 457 -3.27 16.30 9.60
CA ALA A 457 -1.89 16.46 10.04
C ALA A 457 -1.64 17.80 10.76
N LEU A 458 -2.36 18.85 10.36
CA LEU A 458 -2.27 20.20 10.93
C LEU A 458 -3.09 20.35 12.22
N GLN A 459 -4.18 19.61 12.33
CA GLN A 459 -5.11 19.67 13.47
C GLN A 459 -4.61 18.87 14.67
N GLY A 460 -3.65 17.97 14.47
CA GLY A 460 -3.20 17.04 15.50
C GLY A 460 -4.19 15.88 15.74
N ARG A 461 -4.01 15.19 16.88
CA ARG A 461 -4.90 14.07 17.24
C ARG A 461 -6.30 14.59 17.52
N PRO A 462 -7.34 14.02 16.89
CA PRO A 462 -8.72 14.39 17.19
C PRO A 462 -9.01 14.21 18.69
N GLU A 463 -9.54 15.26 19.32
CA GLU A 463 -10.09 15.12 20.68
C GLU A 463 -11.31 14.19 20.62
N LYS A 464 -11.47 13.38 21.68
CA LYS A 464 -12.54 12.38 21.80
C LYS A 464 -13.88 13.02 22.04
#